data_7581a6dff10b02e8f39a2104711a9daa
#
_entry.id   7581a6dff10b02e8f39a2104711a9daa
#
_cell.length_a   1.000
_cell.length_b   1.000
_cell.length_c   1.000
_cell.angle_alpha   90.00
_cell.angle_beta   90.00
_cell.angle_gamma   90.00
#
_symmetry.space_group_name_H-M   'P 1'
#
loop_
_entity.id
_entity.type
_entity.pdbx_description
1 polymer ?
#
loop_
_entity_poly.entity_id
_entity_poly.type
_entity_poly.pdbx_seq_one_letter_code
_entity_poly.pdbx_strand_id
1 'polypeptide(L)'
;MGARHVAHVFVPARFVCITLHLFGLFALITTDGKKNSIEVTIYPFRHDVNNEMYNAKVQSATLEMDTALVWGILFCIFELISMTIGSISIESPLLSCVSVAIHFVAAILLFFTIFDGWSYLTYTNYIFWYTSFVPFVLEVLLDIMSYRDTYLYIGKKIVELVRNCTGKKP
;
A
#
# COMPACT_ATOMS: atom_id res chain seq x y z
N MET A 1 -23.32 16.60 7.65
CA MET A 1 -22.29 16.00 8.52
C MET A 1 -21.00 16.74 8.25
N GLY A 2 -20.40 17.40 9.26
CA GLY A 2 -19.22 18.24 9.01
C GLY A 2 -17.96 17.41 8.76
N ALA A 3 -17.03 17.94 7.95
CA ALA A 3 -15.77 17.28 7.58
C ALA A 3 -14.97 16.74 8.78
N ARG A 4 -15.05 17.39 9.94
CA ARG A 4 -14.43 16.96 11.18
C ARG A 4 -14.95 15.59 11.68
N HIS A 5 -16.25 15.32 11.56
CA HIS A 5 -16.83 14.03 12.01
C HIS A 5 -16.36 12.87 11.16
N VAL A 6 -16.17 13.09 9.87
CA VAL A 6 -15.68 12.11 8.92
C VAL A 6 -14.24 11.73 9.23
N ALA A 7 -13.36 12.70 9.49
CA ALA A 7 -11.96 12.45 9.84
C ALA A 7 -11.82 11.60 11.11
N HIS A 8 -12.62 11.84 12.14
CA HIS A 8 -12.55 11.08 13.40
C HIS A 8 -12.88 9.60 13.27
N VAL A 9 -13.63 9.19 12.25
CA VAL A 9 -14.01 7.78 12.03
C VAL A 9 -13.06 7.12 11.04
N PHE A 10 -12.77 7.77 9.91
CA PHE A 10 -12.01 7.15 8.83
C PHE A 10 -10.51 7.07 9.09
N VAL A 11 -9.91 8.04 9.81
CA VAL A 11 -8.48 8.00 10.12
C VAL A 11 -8.11 6.79 11.00
N PRO A 12 -8.80 6.52 12.13
CA PRO A 12 -8.53 5.31 12.91
C PRO A 12 -8.81 4.03 12.12
N ALA A 13 -9.91 3.98 11.36
CA ALA A 13 -10.26 2.81 10.56
C ALA A 13 -9.17 2.51 9.50
N ARG A 14 -8.69 3.53 8.79
CA ARG A 14 -7.62 3.41 7.82
C ARG A 14 -6.33 2.92 8.48
N PHE A 15 -5.94 3.52 9.60
CA PHE A 15 -4.77 3.08 10.35
C PHE A 15 -4.84 1.60 10.73
N VAL A 16 -5.98 1.15 11.27
CA VAL A 16 -6.19 -0.25 11.64
C VAL A 16 -6.10 -1.17 10.41
N CYS A 17 -6.75 -0.83 9.31
CA CYS A 17 -6.74 -1.65 8.10
C CYS A 17 -5.36 -1.76 7.45
N ILE A 18 -4.58 -0.66 7.37
CA ILE A 18 -3.20 -0.70 6.89
C ILE A 18 -2.33 -1.53 7.82
N THR A 19 -2.50 -1.39 9.14
CA THR A 19 -1.75 -2.19 10.12
C THR A 19 -2.07 -3.68 10.02
N LEU A 20 -3.34 -4.05 9.83
CA LEU A 20 -3.75 -5.44 9.60
C LEU A 20 -3.17 -5.99 8.30
N HIS A 21 -3.17 -5.21 7.23
CA HIS A 21 -2.54 -5.58 5.96
C HIS A 21 -1.04 -5.80 6.15
N LEU A 22 -0.34 -4.87 6.80
CA LEU A 22 1.08 -4.97 7.10
C LEU A 22 1.40 -6.20 7.95
N PHE A 23 0.59 -6.47 8.98
CA PHE A 23 0.71 -7.67 9.80
C PHE A 23 0.54 -8.94 8.98
N GLY A 24 -0.43 -8.99 8.06
CA GLY A 24 -0.63 -10.11 7.14
C GLY A 24 0.59 -10.36 6.24
N LEU A 25 1.23 -9.29 5.73
CA LEU A 25 2.46 -9.40 4.94
C LEU A 25 3.62 -9.98 5.77
N PHE A 26 3.81 -9.52 7.01
CA PHE A 26 4.81 -10.10 7.92
C PHE A 26 4.50 -11.56 8.28
N ALA A 27 3.24 -11.87 8.54
CA ALA A 27 2.83 -13.24 8.83
C ALA A 27 3.11 -14.17 7.64
N LEU A 28 2.86 -13.72 6.41
CA LEU A 28 3.16 -14.50 5.20
C LEU A 28 4.65 -14.78 5.03
N ILE A 29 5.53 -13.86 5.42
CA ILE A 29 7.00 -14.07 5.39
C ILE A 29 7.45 -15.03 6.49
N THR A 30 6.89 -14.91 7.68
CA THR A 30 7.40 -15.63 8.88
C THR A 30 6.78 -17.01 9.07
N THR A 31 5.68 -17.30 8.39
CA THR A 31 4.99 -18.60 8.46
C THR A 31 5.33 -19.48 7.25
N ASP A 32 4.90 -20.74 7.31
CA ASP A 32 4.97 -21.66 6.17
C ASP A 32 4.05 -21.28 5.01
N GLY A 33 3.23 -20.23 5.17
CA GLY A 33 2.28 -19.76 4.15
C GLY A 33 2.96 -19.45 2.80
N LYS A 34 4.11 -18.75 2.83
CA LYS A 34 4.92 -18.47 1.62
C LYS A 34 5.37 -19.76 0.95
N LYS A 35 5.94 -20.68 1.71
CA LYS A 35 6.42 -21.97 1.21
C LYS A 35 5.27 -22.77 0.59
N ASN A 36 4.15 -22.87 1.30
CA ASN A 36 2.97 -23.58 0.83
C ASN A 36 2.43 -22.99 -0.48
N SER A 37 2.35 -21.65 -0.60
CA SER A 37 1.90 -20.97 -1.81
C SER A 37 2.80 -21.25 -3.02
N ILE A 38 4.11 -21.35 -2.83
CA ILE A 38 5.07 -21.71 -3.87
C ILE A 38 4.93 -23.19 -4.24
N GLU A 39 4.87 -24.07 -3.25
CA GLU A 39 4.74 -25.51 -3.47
C GLU A 39 3.48 -25.88 -4.23
N VAL A 40 2.32 -25.33 -3.84
CA VAL A 40 1.04 -25.57 -4.52
C VAL A 40 1.12 -25.21 -6.01
N THR A 41 1.87 -24.15 -6.36
CA THR A 41 1.99 -23.70 -7.74
C THR A 41 2.97 -24.54 -8.54
N ILE A 42 4.08 -24.96 -7.95
CA ILE A 42 5.18 -25.61 -8.68
C ILE A 42 5.09 -27.14 -8.60
N TYR A 43 4.44 -27.69 -7.59
CA TYR A 43 4.33 -29.13 -7.37
C TYR A 43 3.82 -29.94 -8.57
N PRO A 44 2.83 -29.49 -9.37
CA PRO A 44 2.37 -30.22 -10.56
C PRO A 44 3.47 -30.50 -11.58
N PHE A 45 4.53 -29.67 -11.60
CA PHE A 45 5.66 -29.80 -12.53
C PHE A 45 6.79 -30.69 -12.00
N ARG A 46 6.69 -31.19 -10.76
CA ARG A 46 7.76 -31.98 -10.13
C ARG A 46 8.07 -33.30 -10.84
N HIS A 47 7.07 -33.90 -11.48
CA HIS A 47 7.22 -35.18 -12.19
C HIS A 47 7.76 -35.04 -13.61
N ASP A 48 7.64 -33.86 -14.21
CA ASP A 48 7.96 -33.63 -15.62
C ASP A 48 9.34 -33.00 -15.84
N VAL A 49 10.05 -32.60 -14.78
CA VAL A 49 11.34 -31.91 -14.88
C VAL A 49 12.39 -32.56 -13.98
N ASN A 50 13.67 -32.46 -14.39
CA ASN A 50 14.77 -32.90 -13.55
C ASN A 50 14.88 -32.03 -12.26
N ASN A 51 15.56 -32.57 -11.25
CA ASN A 51 15.69 -31.92 -9.94
C ASN A 51 16.34 -30.52 -10.02
N GLU A 52 17.27 -30.29 -10.93
CA GLU A 52 17.94 -29.00 -11.10
C GLU A 52 16.96 -27.95 -11.62
N MET A 53 16.16 -28.28 -12.63
CA MET A 53 15.19 -27.40 -13.21
C MET A 53 14.04 -27.11 -12.23
N TYR A 54 13.63 -28.09 -11.43
CA TYR A 54 12.66 -27.88 -10.35
C TYR A 54 13.19 -26.89 -9.31
N ASN A 55 14.41 -27.08 -8.83
CA ASN A 55 15.03 -26.20 -7.83
C ASN A 55 15.21 -24.77 -8.37
N ALA A 56 15.60 -24.61 -9.65
CA ALA A 56 15.69 -23.31 -10.28
C ALA A 56 14.34 -22.58 -10.33
N LYS A 57 13.24 -23.29 -10.64
CA LYS A 57 11.88 -22.72 -10.61
C LYS A 57 11.46 -22.31 -9.20
N VAL A 58 11.74 -23.14 -8.19
CA VAL A 58 11.43 -22.80 -6.78
C VAL A 58 12.20 -21.57 -6.36
N GLN A 59 13.48 -21.46 -6.71
CA GLN A 59 14.31 -20.30 -6.37
C GLN A 59 13.80 -19.02 -7.05
N SER A 60 13.45 -19.08 -8.33
CA SER A 60 12.87 -17.94 -9.06
C SER A 60 11.56 -17.48 -8.44
N ALA A 61 10.64 -18.40 -8.14
CA ALA A 61 9.35 -18.09 -7.50
C ALA A 61 9.52 -17.49 -6.10
N THR A 62 10.50 -18.00 -5.35
CA THR A 62 10.83 -17.46 -4.02
C THR A 62 11.32 -16.02 -4.13
N LEU A 63 12.23 -15.73 -5.05
CA LEU A 63 12.76 -14.39 -5.26
C LEU A 63 11.66 -13.39 -5.71
N GLU A 64 10.78 -13.82 -6.62
CA GLU A 64 9.66 -13.02 -7.11
C GLU A 64 8.71 -12.68 -5.96
N MET A 65 8.33 -13.68 -5.18
CA MET A 65 7.43 -13.49 -4.04
C MET A 65 8.06 -12.63 -2.94
N ASP A 66 9.34 -12.85 -2.60
CA ASP A 66 10.06 -12.04 -1.61
C ASP A 66 10.15 -10.58 -2.04
N THR A 67 10.43 -10.34 -3.32
CA THR A 67 10.49 -8.99 -3.88
C THR A 67 9.13 -8.29 -3.74
N ALA A 68 8.04 -8.95 -4.11
CA ALA A 68 6.70 -8.38 -3.99
C ALA A 68 6.31 -8.12 -2.52
N LEU A 69 6.66 -9.04 -1.60
CA LEU A 69 6.39 -8.86 -0.17
C LEU A 69 7.15 -7.69 0.43
N VAL A 70 8.45 -7.56 0.12
CA VAL A 70 9.27 -6.43 0.60
C VAL A 70 8.71 -5.10 0.11
N TRP A 71 8.37 -4.98 -1.18
CA TRP A 71 7.77 -3.78 -1.71
C TRP A 71 6.38 -3.51 -1.11
N GLY A 72 5.56 -4.52 -0.89
CA GLY A 72 4.27 -4.38 -0.22
C GLY A 72 4.40 -3.80 1.19
N ILE A 73 5.38 -4.29 1.96
CA ILE A 73 5.69 -3.76 3.30
C ILE A 73 6.14 -2.30 3.23
N LEU A 74 7.06 -1.97 2.31
CA LEU A 74 7.55 -0.59 2.16
C LEU A 74 6.42 0.37 1.77
N PHE A 75 5.50 -0.04 0.90
CA PHE A 75 4.36 0.77 0.51
C PHE A 75 3.39 1.01 1.68
N CYS A 76 3.07 -0.02 2.46
CA CYS A 76 2.23 0.15 3.66
C CYS A 76 2.88 1.07 4.71
N ILE A 77 4.20 0.95 4.92
CA ILE A 77 4.94 1.84 5.83
C ILE A 77 4.90 3.28 5.31
N PHE A 78 5.09 3.50 4.01
CA PHE A 78 4.98 4.82 3.41
C PHE A 78 3.60 5.44 3.64
N GLU A 79 2.51 4.68 3.42
CA GLU A 79 1.16 5.16 3.65
C GLU A 79 0.91 5.52 5.14
N LEU A 80 1.44 4.74 6.08
CA LEU A 80 1.36 5.05 7.51
C LEU A 80 2.10 6.36 7.84
N ILE A 81 3.28 6.58 7.25
CA ILE A 81 4.04 7.82 7.43
C ILE A 81 3.29 9.00 6.81
N SER A 82 2.77 8.86 5.59
CA SER A 82 1.97 9.89 4.91
C SER A 82 0.77 10.31 5.76
N MET A 83 0.05 9.37 6.37
CA MET A 83 -1.03 9.67 7.31
C MET A 83 -0.59 10.50 8.51
N THR A 84 0.61 10.30 9.04
CA THR A 84 1.11 11.06 10.20
C THR A 84 1.53 12.49 9.83
N ILE A 85 1.94 12.72 8.58
CA ILE A 85 2.34 14.04 8.06
C ILE A 85 1.12 14.91 7.70
N GLY A 86 -0.07 14.33 7.60
CA GLY A 86 -1.30 15.06 7.30
C GLY A 86 -1.57 15.19 5.80
N SER A 87 -1.59 14.08 5.10
CA SER A 87 -1.94 14.01 3.67
C SER A 87 -3.37 14.50 3.39
N ILE A 88 -3.60 15.09 2.21
CA ILE A 88 -4.94 15.46 1.71
C ILE A 88 -5.88 14.23 1.66
N SER A 89 -5.34 13.03 1.51
CA SER A 89 -6.14 11.80 1.49
C SER A 89 -6.97 11.62 2.77
N ILE A 90 -6.52 12.20 3.89
CA ILE A 90 -7.24 12.19 5.17
C ILE A 90 -8.45 13.13 5.13
N GLU A 91 -8.36 14.24 4.41
CA GLU A 91 -9.44 15.22 4.32
C GLU A 91 -10.58 14.79 3.38
N SER A 92 -10.27 13.85 2.45
CA SER A 92 -11.26 13.32 1.52
C SER A 92 -11.94 12.05 2.06
N PRO A 93 -13.24 12.12 2.43
CA PRO A 93 -13.98 10.96 2.94
C PRO A 93 -14.03 9.79 1.96
N LEU A 94 -14.16 10.09 0.67
CA LEU A 94 -14.24 9.08 -0.37
C LEU A 94 -12.93 8.30 -0.51
N LEU A 95 -11.80 9.01 -0.57
CA LEU A 95 -10.48 8.40 -0.70
C LEU A 95 -10.13 7.57 0.54
N SER A 96 -10.44 8.08 1.74
CA SER A 96 -10.27 7.33 2.99
C SER A 96 -11.12 6.06 3.01
N CYS A 97 -12.37 6.13 2.56
CA CYS A 97 -13.25 4.96 2.47
C CYS A 97 -12.69 3.90 1.49
N VAL A 98 -12.22 4.32 0.32
CA VAL A 98 -11.62 3.44 -0.69
C VAL A 98 -10.35 2.78 -0.13
N SER A 99 -9.47 3.54 0.51
CA SER A 99 -8.25 3.00 1.14
C SER A 99 -8.57 1.98 2.22
N VAL A 100 -9.53 2.26 3.11
CA VAL A 100 -10.02 1.32 4.13
C VAL A 100 -10.50 0.03 3.49
N ALA A 101 -11.34 0.12 2.46
CA ALA A 101 -11.88 -1.04 1.77
C ALA A 101 -10.78 -1.90 1.12
N ILE A 102 -9.83 -1.27 0.43
CA ILE A 102 -8.72 -1.98 -0.24
C ILE A 102 -7.85 -2.71 0.78
N HIS A 103 -7.40 -2.05 1.85
CA HIS A 103 -6.54 -2.68 2.86
C HIS A 103 -7.28 -3.75 3.68
N PHE A 104 -8.57 -3.58 3.91
CA PHE A 104 -9.39 -4.60 4.56
C PHE A 104 -9.50 -5.85 3.68
N VAL A 105 -9.79 -5.70 2.40
CA VAL A 105 -9.81 -6.81 1.43
C VAL A 105 -8.43 -7.46 1.33
N ALA A 106 -7.37 -6.66 1.29
CA ALA A 106 -5.99 -7.17 1.28
C ALA A 106 -5.70 -8.08 2.48
N ALA A 107 -6.07 -7.66 3.69
CA ALA A 107 -5.87 -8.46 4.89
C ALA A 107 -6.62 -9.80 4.82
N ILE A 108 -7.84 -9.81 4.30
CA ILE A 108 -8.62 -11.05 4.08
C ILE A 108 -7.95 -11.95 3.04
N LEU A 109 -7.50 -11.40 1.91
CA LEU A 109 -6.86 -12.18 0.85
C LEU A 109 -5.52 -12.77 1.31
N LEU A 110 -4.75 -12.03 2.13
CA LEU A 110 -3.53 -12.55 2.75
C LEU A 110 -3.83 -13.68 3.73
N PHE A 111 -4.90 -13.56 4.50
CA PHE A 111 -5.36 -14.64 5.38
C PHE A 111 -5.62 -15.93 4.58
N PHE A 112 -6.35 -15.87 3.48
CA PHE A 112 -6.57 -17.03 2.60
C PHE A 112 -5.26 -17.53 1.97
N THR A 113 -4.34 -16.65 1.61
CA THR A 113 -3.02 -17.06 1.09
C THR A 113 -2.24 -17.86 2.13
N ILE A 114 -2.29 -17.45 3.40
CA ILE A 114 -1.58 -18.12 4.50
C ILE A 114 -2.21 -19.47 4.84
N PHE A 115 -3.54 -19.53 4.98
CA PHE A 115 -4.23 -20.70 5.53
C PHE A 115 -4.68 -21.70 4.47
N ASP A 116 -5.15 -21.21 3.32
CA ASP A 116 -5.64 -22.06 2.23
C ASP A 116 -4.56 -22.38 1.20
N GLY A 117 -3.35 -21.81 1.35
CA GLY A 117 -2.23 -22.07 0.45
C GLY A 117 -2.48 -21.61 -0.99
N TRP A 118 -3.04 -20.42 -1.19
CA TRP A 118 -3.26 -19.88 -2.54
C TRP A 118 -1.93 -19.75 -3.30
N SER A 119 -1.99 -19.94 -4.61
CA SER A 119 -0.82 -19.81 -5.50
C SER A 119 -0.09 -18.48 -5.30
N TYR A 120 1.26 -18.53 -5.21
CA TYR A 120 2.07 -17.33 -5.14
C TYR A 120 1.84 -16.37 -6.33
N LEU A 121 1.47 -16.91 -7.51
CA LEU A 121 1.10 -16.10 -8.68
C LEU A 121 -0.15 -15.26 -8.44
N THR A 122 -1.09 -15.74 -7.63
CA THR A 122 -2.26 -14.96 -7.24
C THR A 122 -1.84 -13.75 -6.39
N TYR A 123 -0.89 -13.95 -5.48
CA TYR A 123 -0.35 -12.86 -4.70
C TYR A 123 0.42 -11.86 -5.57
N THR A 124 1.41 -12.32 -6.34
CA THR A 124 2.31 -11.44 -7.11
C THR A 124 1.61 -10.70 -8.25
N ASN A 125 0.69 -11.36 -8.97
CA ASN A 125 0.04 -10.77 -10.15
C ASN A 125 -1.24 -9.97 -9.83
N TYR A 126 -1.90 -10.25 -8.71
CA TYR A 126 -3.18 -9.61 -8.39
C TYR A 126 -3.15 -8.89 -7.04
N ILE A 127 -2.91 -9.62 -5.93
CA ILE A 127 -3.04 -9.04 -4.59
C ILE A 127 -2.06 -7.87 -4.45
N PHE A 128 -0.77 -8.07 -4.71
CA PHE A 128 0.26 -7.04 -4.60
C PHE A 128 -0.07 -5.78 -5.40
N TRP A 129 -0.44 -5.93 -6.69
CA TRP A 129 -0.71 -4.79 -7.55
C TRP A 129 -1.92 -3.98 -7.10
N TYR A 130 -3.04 -4.64 -6.81
CA TYR A 130 -4.28 -3.94 -6.48
C TYR A 130 -4.34 -3.45 -5.04
N THR A 131 -3.69 -4.13 -4.11
CA THR A 131 -3.83 -3.81 -2.69
C THR A 131 -2.64 -3.10 -2.06
N SER A 132 -1.47 -3.13 -2.69
CA SER A 132 -0.27 -2.44 -2.21
C SER A 132 0.18 -1.35 -3.18
N PHE A 133 0.40 -1.68 -4.46
CA PHE A 133 0.96 -0.75 -5.43
C PHE A 133 -0.02 0.37 -5.83
N VAL A 134 -1.26 0.04 -6.16
CA VAL A 134 -2.26 1.06 -6.57
C VAL A 134 -2.55 2.05 -5.45
N PRO A 135 -2.83 1.66 -4.19
CA PRO A 135 -3.01 2.60 -3.09
C PRO A 135 -1.78 3.48 -2.87
N PHE A 136 -0.58 2.91 -2.91
CA PHE A 136 0.67 3.66 -2.79
C PHE A 136 0.80 4.74 -3.87
N VAL A 137 0.58 4.41 -5.14
CA VAL A 137 0.64 5.39 -6.24
C VAL A 137 -0.39 6.50 -6.05
N LEU A 138 -1.61 6.17 -5.66
CA LEU A 138 -2.65 7.16 -5.37
C LEU A 138 -2.24 8.09 -4.22
N GLU A 139 -1.68 7.55 -3.14
CA GLU A 139 -1.20 8.34 -1.99
C GLU A 139 -0.07 9.30 -2.42
N VAL A 140 0.94 8.80 -3.15
CA VAL A 140 2.04 9.64 -3.67
C VAL A 140 1.52 10.78 -4.55
N LEU A 141 0.57 10.50 -5.44
CA LEU A 141 -0.02 11.54 -6.30
C LEU A 141 -0.76 12.61 -5.48
N LEU A 142 -1.50 12.19 -4.45
CA LEU A 142 -2.22 13.10 -3.56
C LEU A 142 -1.27 13.94 -2.73
N ASP A 143 -0.19 13.36 -2.23
CA ASP A 143 0.85 14.08 -1.50
C ASP A 143 1.52 15.13 -2.37
N ILE A 144 1.89 14.78 -3.61
CA ILE A 144 2.47 15.73 -4.58
C ILE A 144 1.50 16.89 -4.85
N MET A 145 0.21 16.61 -5.02
CA MET A 145 -0.81 17.66 -5.24
C MET A 145 -0.95 18.56 -4.01
N SER A 146 -0.94 17.97 -2.81
CA SER A 146 -1.01 18.69 -1.54
C SER A 146 0.15 19.67 -1.37
N TYR A 147 1.36 19.17 -1.57
CA TYR A 147 2.57 20.01 -1.48
C TYR A 147 2.55 21.14 -2.49
N ARG A 148 2.17 20.86 -3.74
CA ARG A 148 2.05 21.89 -4.78
C ARG A 148 1.10 23.03 -4.35
N ASP A 149 -0.07 22.69 -3.85
CA ASP A 149 -1.08 23.70 -3.47
C ASP A 149 -0.63 24.49 -2.24
N THR A 150 0.06 23.85 -1.31
CA THR A 150 0.68 24.51 -0.15
C THR A 150 1.78 25.50 -0.59
N TYR A 151 2.67 25.11 -1.48
CA TYR A 151 3.70 26.01 -2.02
C TYR A 151 3.11 27.20 -2.78
N LEU A 152 2.08 26.97 -3.59
CA LEU A 152 1.38 28.05 -4.28
C LEU A 152 0.68 29.02 -3.32
N TYR A 153 0.08 28.51 -2.24
CA TYR A 153 -0.53 29.34 -1.20
C TYR A 153 0.51 30.19 -0.48
N ILE A 154 1.60 29.60 -0.02
CA ILE A 154 2.71 30.29 0.64
C ILE A 154 3.30 31.36 -0.29
N GLY A 155 3.56 31.02 -1.56
CA GLY A 155 4.06 31.96 -2.57
C GLY A 155 3.15 33.17 -2.73
N LYS A 156 1.83 32.97 -2.85
CA LYS A 156 0.85 34.07 -2.92
C LYS A 156 0.89 34.95 -1.67
N LYS A 157 0.98 34.37 -0.49
CA LYS A 157 1.02 35.09 0.77
C LYS A 157 2.29 35.92 0.94
N ILE A 158 3.45 35.39 0.51
CA ILE A 158 4.71 36.13 0.48
C ILE A 158 4.63 37.32 -0.47
N VAL A 159 4.11 37.14 -1.69
CA VAL A 159 3.92 38.23 -2.66
C VAL A 159 3.01 39.31 -2.10
N GLU A 160 1.93 38.96 -1.42
CA GLU A 160 1.00 39.90 -0.76
C GLU A 160 1.72 40.70 0.36
N LEU A 161 2.49 40.03 1.20
CA LEU A 161 3.28 40.67 2.26
C LEU A 161 4.29 41.67 1.69
N VAL A 162 5.04 41.28 0.66
CA VAL A 162 6.01 42.16 -0.03
C VAL A 162 5.30 43.37 -0.64
N ARG A 163 4.13 43.16 -1.27
CA ARG A 163 3.32 44.26 -1.83
C ARG A 163 2.88 45.25 -0.75
N ASN A 164 2.41 44.74 0.39
CA ASN A 164 2.00 45.59 1.49
C ASN A 164 3.15 46.37 2.10
N CYS A 165 4.35 45.76 2.19
CA CYS A 165 5.57 46.44 2.66
C CYS A 165 6.11 47.50 1.70
N THR A 166 5.93 47.31 0.37
CA THR A 166 6.44 48.25 -0.65
C THR A 166 5.48 49.40 -0.98
N GLY A 167 4.28 49.43 -0.36
CA GLY A 167 3.30 50.53 -0.53
C GLY A 167 2.75 50.66 -1.96
N LYS A 168 3.03 49.74 -2.87
CA LYS A 168 2.47 49.74 -4.23
C LYS A 168 1.02 49.24 -4.17
N LYS A 169 0.09 50.18 -4.08
CA LYS A 169 -1.33 49.90 -4.42
C LYS A 169 -1.46 49.60 -5.90
N PRO A 170 -2.40 48.70 -6.28
CA PRO A 170 -2.64 48.35 -7.68
C PRO A 170 -3.06 49.57 -8.52
#